data_c7c3b04edb2500e31aafff710b00d743
#
_entry.id   c7c3b04edb2500e31aafff710b00d743
#
_cell.length_a   1.000
_cell.length_b   1.000
_cell.length_c   1.000
_cell.angle_alpha   90.00
_cell.angle_beta   90.00
_cell.angle_gamma   90.00
#
_symmetry.space_group_name_H-M   'P 1'
#
loop_
_entity.id
_entity.type
_entity.pdbx_description
1 polymer ?
#
loop_
_entity_poly.entity_id
_entity_poly.type
_entity_poly.pdbx_seq_one_letter_code
_entity_poly.pdbx_strand_id
1 'polypeptide(L)'
;MTGTLITVAATGAEAEKASVPALPVTLDELTGTAAACEAAGAAVIHVHIRDDEAKPTLDVARLKDTVAALRAKTGLIVQLSTGGAVTDGFGARLAVLDVAPDACSLTCGTVNFGDDVFANPWGFIKDLYQLTRERGVVPEFELFDLGHIATLHRLLREFGPPAGGHVHCDLVMGVPGGMPGDLPTLVAAVQALPEAATWSATGVGRTTLPVLFGALAAGGHLRVGMEDTLT
;
A
#
# COMPACT_ATOMS: atom_id res chain seq x y z
N MET A 1 19.35 -14.09 11.21
CA MET A 1 17.87 -13.89 11.09
C MET A 1 17.68 -12.54 10.43
N THR A 2 17.06 -12.50 9.29
CA THR A 2 16.58 -11.25 8.68
C THR A 2 15.44 -10.73 9.53
N GLY A 3 15.42 -9.43 9.86
CA GLY A 3 14.33 -8.83 10.62
C GLY A 3 13.01 -8.85 9.85
N THR A 4 11.87 -8.71 10.53
CA THR A 4 10.56 -8.50 9.90
C THR A 4 10.38 -7.01 9.60
N LEU A 5 10.09 -6.67 8.35
CA LEU A 5 9.69 -5.32 7.98
C LEU A 5 8.23 -5.10 8.41
N ILE A 6 7.94 -3.95 8.99
CA ILE A 6 6.58 -3.54 9.37
C ILE A 6 6.24 -2.25 8.62
N THR A 7 5.24 -2.33 7.76
CA THR A 7 4.61 -1.18 7.12
C THR A 7 3.40 -0.73 7.95
N VAL A 8 3.33 0.56 8.27
CA VAL A 8 2.15 1.13 8.93
C VAL A 8 1.30 1.89 7.92
N ALA A 9 0.01 1.53 7.80
CA ALA A 9 -1.00 2.20 6.98
C ALA A 9 -1.94 3.00 7.90
N ALA A 10 -1.53 4.24 8.22
CA ALA A 10 -2.10 4.98 9.34
C ALA A 10 -3.49 5.58 9.07
N THR A 11 -3.84 5.87 7.83
CA THR A 11 -5.01 6.72 7.51
C THR A 11 -6.01 6.04 6.58
N GLY A 12 -5.57 5.59 5.39
CA GLY A 12 -6.46 5.09 4.36
C GLY A 12 -7.41 6.15 3.76
N ALA A 13 -8.27 5.71 2.84
CA ALA A 13 -9.28 6.56 2.20
C ALA A 13 -10.71 6.38 2.77
N GLU A 14 -11.00 5.25 3.41
CA GLU A 14 -12.38 4.85 3.74
C GLU A 14 -12.87 5.36 5.10
N ALA A 15 -11.97 5.37 6.11
CA ALA A 15 -12.36 5.76 7.46
C ALA A 15 -12.60 7.27 7.58
N GLU A 16 -13.61 7.66 8.37
CA GLU A 16 -13.91 9.07 8.67
C GLU A 16 -13.48 9.44 10.09
N LYS A 17 -12.91 10.63 10.25
CA LYS A 17 -12.48 11.18 11.56
C LYS A 17 -13.60 11.16 12.61
N ALA A 18 -14.83 11.39 12.17
CA ALA A 18 -16.01 11.37 13.05
C ALA A 18 -16.28 10.00 13.67
N SER A 19 -16.00 8.92 12.90
CA SER A 19 -16.18 7.54 13.36
C SER A 19 -14.94 6.99 14.03
N VAL A 20 -13.74 7.50 13.67
CA VAL A 20 -12.45 7.08 14.20
C VAL A 20 -11.68 8.32 14.68
N PRO A 21 -11.92 8.79 15.92
CA PRO A 21 -11.29 10.02 16.43
C PRO A 21 -9.76 10.00 16.43
N ALA A 22 -9.14 8.82 16.52
CA ALA A 22 -7.68 8.65 16.49
C ALA A 22 -7.08 8.74 15.07
N LEU A 23 -7.91 8.72 14.00
CA LEU A 23 -7.43 8.75 12.61
C LEU A 23 -6.62 10.03 12.35
N PRO A 24 -5.34 9.94 11.90
CA PRO A 24 -4.54 11.12 11.61
C PRO A 24 -4.97 11.73 10.27
N VAL A 25 -5.57 12.92 10.29
CA VAL A 25 -6.07 13.62 9.09
C VAL A 25 -5.34 14.92 8.81
N THR A 26 -4.71 15.53 9.82
CA THR A 26 -3.85 16.69 9.62
C THR A 26 -2.39 16.30 9.47
N LEU A 27 -1.59 17.20 8.91
CA LEU A 27 -0.15 16.98 8.74
C LEU A 27 0.55 16.72 10.09
N ASP A 28 0.19 17.46 11.13
CA ASP A 28 0.76 17.30 12.46
C ASP A 28 0.38 15.97 13.09
N GLU A 29 -0.89 15.55 12.97
CA GLU A 29 -1.35 14.25 13.44
C GLU A 29 -0.63 13.11 12.72
N LEU A 30 -0.50 13.19 11.39
CA LEU A 30 0.15 12.16 10.58
C LEU A 30 1.64 12.04 10.92
N THR A 31 2.35 13.16 11.01
CA THR A 31 3.79 13.15 11.37
C THR A 31 4.01 12.72 12.82
N GLY A 32 3.11 13.06 13.74
CA GLY A 32 3.13 12.58 15.12
C GLY A 32 2.90 11.06 15.20
N THR A 33 1.92 10.56 14.46
CA THR A 33 1.64 9.12 14.35
C THR A 33 2.82 8.38 13.72
N ALA A 34 3.41 8.91 12.65
CA ALA A 34 4.58 8.32 12.00
C ALA A 34 5.75 8.16 12.98
N ALA A 35 6.07 9.19 13.75
CA ALA A 35 7.14 9.15 14.75
C ALA A 35 6.87 8.12 15.86
N ALA A 36 5.62 8.00 16.31
CA ALA A 36 5.23 7.00 17.30
C ALA A 36 5.34 5.57 16.73
N CYS A 37 4.94 5.36 15.48
CA CYS A 37 5.07 4.07 14.81
C CYS A 37 6.54 3.69 14.56
N GLU A 38 7.39 4.64 14.17
CA GLU A 38 8.83 4.42 14.05
C GLU A 38 9.43 3.99 15.39
N ALA A 39 9.10 4.69 16.48
CA ALA A 39 9.56 4.33 17.82
C ALA A 39 9.09 2.93 18.26
N ALA A 40 7.96 2.45 17.74
CA ALA A 40 7.45 1.10 17.95
C ALA A 40 8.06 0.04 17.02
N GLY A 41 8.90 0.44 16.03
CA GLY A 41 9.62 -0.47 15.16
C GLY A 41 9.11 -0.55 13.72
N ALA A 42 8.20 0.32 13.29
CA ALA A 42 7.83 0.44 11.89
C ALA A 42 9.03 0.90 11.03
N ALA A 43 9.11 0.43 9.79
CA ALA A 43 10.14 0.78 8.83
C ALA A 43 9.60 1.57 7.63
N VAL A 44 8.32 1.40 7.30
CA VAL A 44 7.64 2.04 6.18
C VAL A 44 6.36 2.68 6.68
N ILE A 45 6.04 3.86 6.17
CA ILE A 45 4.72 4.46 6.34
C ILE A 45 4.02 4.54 4.98
N HIS A 46 2.87 3.85 4.86
CA HIS A 46 1.94 3.96 3.75
C HIS A 46 1.00 5.14 3.99
N VAL A 47 0.93 6.06 3.04
CA VAL A 47 0.32 7.38 3.27
C VAL A 47 -0.85 7.64 2.33
N HIS A 48 -2.00 7.91 2.93
CA HIS A 48 -3.10 8.67 2.35
C HIS A 48 -3.17 10.03 3.02
N ILE A 49 -3.44 11.09 2.26
CA ILE A 49 -3.60 12.44 2.80
C ILE A 49 -5.06 12.89 2.74
N ARG A 50 -5.37 13.89 3.53
CA ARG A 50 -6.71 14.48 3.63
C ARG A 50 -6.68 15.96 3.32
N ASP A 51 -7.79 16.51 2.81
CA ASP A 51 -8.00 17.95 2.66
C ASP A 51 -8.44 18.62 3.97
N ASP A 52 -8.81 19.89 3.91
CA ASP A 52 -9.21 20.67 5.09
C ASP A 52 -10.55 20.21 5.68
N GLU A 53 -11.36 19.51 4.88
CA GLU A 53 -12.62 18.89 5.28
C GLU A 53 -12.44 17.42 5.72
N ALA A 54 -11.19 16.98 5.90
CA ALA A 54 -10.80 15.62 6.26
C ALA A 54 -11.22 14.55 5.21
N LYS A 55 -11.44 14.94 3.95
CA LYS A 55 -11.75 14.03 2.84
C LYS A 55 -10.46 13.56 2.16
N PRO A 56 -10.43 12.33 1.60
CA PRO A 56 -9.29 11.86 0.83
C PRO A 56 -8.96 12.80 -0.32
N THR A 57 -7.67 13.04 -0.56
CA THR A 57 -7.21 13.85 -1.68
C THR A 57 -5.87 13.37 -2.22
N LEU A 58 -5.59 13.64 -3.49
CA LEU A 58 -4.30 13.45 -4.14
C LEU A 58 -3.69 14.80 -4.57
N ASP A 59 -4.02 15.89 -3.86
CA ASP A 59 -3.45 17.21 -4.12
C ASP A 59 -1.92 17.16 -4.04
N VAL A 60 -1.26 17.49 -5.16
CA VAL A 60 0.20 17.36 -5.32
C VAL A 60 0.96 18.28 -4.37
N ALA A 61 0.44 19.48 -4.09
CA ALA A 61 1.12 20.41 -3.18
C ALA A 61 1.09 19.85 -1.74
N ARG A 62 -0.07 19.35 -1.28
CA ARG A 62 -0.21 18.70 0.02
C ARG A 62 0.62 17.42 0.13
N LEU A 63 0.68 16.61 -0.93
CA LEU A 63 1.55 15.42 -0.98
C LEU A 63 3.02 15.80 -0.81
N LYS A 64 3.46 16.86 -1.48
CA LYS A 64 4.84 17.37 -1.39
C LYS A 64 5.19 17.81 0.03
N ASP A 65 4.30 18.59 0.65
CA ASP A 65 4.49 19.05 2.03
C ASP A 65 4.50 17.88 3.01
N THR A 66 3.64 16.88 2.80
CA THR A 66 3.58 15.67 3.62
C THR A 66 4.86 14.84 3.53
N VAL A 67 5.36 14.59 2.31
CA VAL A 67 6.63 13.85 2.12
C VAL A 67 7.79 14.60 2.77
N ALA A 68 7.86 15.92 2.60
CA ALA A 68 8.90 16.73 3.22
C ALA A 68 8.85 16.69 4.75
N ALA A 69 7.66 16.81 5.34
CA ALA A 69 7.47 16.79 6.78
C ALA A 69 7.79 15.41 7.40
N LEU A 70 7.36 14.32 6.76
CA LEU A 70 7.66 12.96 7.21
C LEU A 70 9.17 12.69 7.19
N ARG A 71 9.85 13.03 6.09
CA ARG A 71 11.32 12.90 5.98
C ARG A 71 12.09 13.75 6.98
N ALA A 72 11.56 14.93 7.34
CA ALA A 72 12.19 15.80 8.34
C ALA A 72 12.03 15.24 9.76
N LYS A 73 10.99 14.48 10.04
CA LYS A 73 10.63 14.04 11.40
C LYS A 73 10.97 12.59 11.70
N THR A 74 11.09 11.72 10.68
CA THR A 74 11.30 10.29 10.83
C THR A 74 12.34 9.77 9.84
N GLY A 75 12.88 8.59 10.12
CA GLY A 75 13.70 7.80 9.19
C GLY A 75 12.88 6.75 8.42
N LEU A 76 11.55 6.80 8.48
CA LEU A 76 10.69 5.85 7.78
C LEU A 76 10.81 6.02 6.26
N ILE A 77 10.73 4.92 5.52
CA ILE A 77 10.48 4.94 4.08
C ILE A 77 9.08 5.49 3.85
N VAL A 78 8.96 6.58 3.08
CA VAL A 78 7.68 7.20 2.76
C VAL A 78 7.12 6.59 1.48
N GLN A 79 6.08 5.78 1.63
CA GLN A 79 5.35 5.16 0.54
C GLN A 79 4.02 5.90 0.34
N LEU A 80 3.79 6.45 -0.85
CA LEU A 80 2.51 7.09 -1.17
C LEU A 80 1.55 6.09 -1.83
N SER A 81 0.29 6.15 -1.44
CA SER A 81 -0.77 5.45 -2.16
C SER A 81 -0.98 6.07 -3.54
N THR A 82 -0.95 5.24 -4.57
CA THR A 82 -1.43 5.61 -5.91
C THR A 82 -2.89 5.19 -6.13
N GLY A 83 -3.51 4.63 -5.10
CA GLY A 83 -4.93 4.25 -5.10
C GLY A 83 -5.84 5.46 -4.93
N GLY A 84 -5.54 6.28 -3.93
CA GLY A 84 -6.44 7.34 -3.50
C GLY A 84 -7.78 6.79 -3.01
N ALA A 85 -8.86 7.49 -3.28
CA ALA A 85 -10.21 6.94 -3.21
C ALA A 85 -10.55 6.18 -4.49
N VAL A 86 -11.50 5.24 -4.45
CA VAL A 86 -11.93 4.44 -5.63
C VAL A 86 -12.45 5.32 -6.79
N THR A 87 -12.84 6.55 -6.48
CA THR A 87 -13.35 7.54 -7.44
C THR A 87 -12.25 8.39 -8.10
N ASP A 88 -11.01 8.31 -7.64
CA ASP A 88 -9.93 9.14 -8.17
C ASP A 88 -9.55 8.75 -9.60
N GLY A 89 -9.42 9.76 -10.45
CA GLY A 89 -9.04 9.56 -11.85
C GLY A 89 -7.58 9.14 -12.02
N PHE A 90 -7.29 8.35 -13.05
CA PHE A 90 -5.94 7.84 -13.33
C PHE A 90 -4.87 8.92 -13.43
N GLY A 91 -5.20 10.10 -13.98
CA GLY A 91 -4.25 11.22 -14.08
C GLY A 91 -3.80 11.72 -12.71
N ALA A 92 -4.70 11.89 -11.75
CA ALA A 92 -4.37 12.28 -10.39
C ALA A 92 -3.54 11.20 -9.68
N ARG A 93 -3.88 9.93 -9.89
CA ARG A 93 -3.15 8.79 -9.33
C ARG A 93 -1.71 8.68 -9.88
N LEU A 94 -1.47 8.99 -11.15
CA LEU A 94 -0.12 9.06 -11.73
C LEU A 94 0.67 10.26 -11.20
N ALA A 95 0.01 11.41 -11.00
CA ALA A 95 0.65 12.64 -10.51
C ALA A 95 1.20 12.51 -9.07
N VAL A 96 0.78 11.51 -8.30
CA VAL A 96 1.37 11.19 -7.00
C VAL A 96 2.89 11.00 -7.09
N LEU A 97 3.42 10.52 -8.21
CA LEU A 97 4.85 10.32 -8.39
C LEU A 97 5.63 11.62 -8.67
N ASP A 98 4.94 12.74 -8.92
CA ASP A 98 5.60 14.02 -9.19
C ASP A 98 6.29 14.62 -7.95
N VAL A 99 5.92 14.14 -6.74
CA VAL A 99 6.55 14.56 -5.49
C VAL A 99 7.76 13.71 -5.08
N ALA A 100 8.15 12.75 -5.92
CA ALA A 100 9.31 11.87 -5.73
C ALA A 100 9.32 11.19 -4.33
N PRO A 101 8.30 10.39 -3.97
CA PRO A 101 8.32 9.57 -2.76
C PRO A 101 9.40 8.49 -2.85
N ASP A 102 9.75 7.84 -1.73
CA ASP A 102 10.72 6.74 -1.74
C ASP A 102 10.12 5.49 -2.39
N ALA A 103 8.83 5.26 -2.15
CA ALA A 103 8.06 4.15 -2.68
C ALA A 103 6.62 4.57 -3.00
N CYS A 104 5.91 3.73 -3.74
CA CYS A 104 4.48 3.88 -3.95
C CYS A 104 3.79 2.51 -3.99
N SER A 105 2.49 2.45 -3.70
CA SER A 105 1.69 1.25 -4.01
C SER A 105 1.42 1.14 -5.51
N LEU A 106 1.32 -0.10 -6.02
CA LEU A 106 0.92 -0.41 -7.38
C LEU A 106 0.00 -1.63 -7.37
N THR A 107 -1.30 -1.40 -7.45
CA THR A 107 -2.29 -2.47 -7.45
C THR A 107 -2.35 -3.15 -8.81
N CYS A 108 -2.12 -4.47 -8.84
CA CYS A 108 -1.92 -5.25 -10.06
C CYS A 108 -3.19 -5.73 -10.76
N GLY A 109 -4.35 -5.15 -10.47
CA GLY A 109 -5.60 -5.51 -11.13
C GLY A 109 -6.81 -4.78 -10.56
N THR A 110 -7.89 -4.77 -11.33
CA THR A 110 -9.20 -4.27 -10.90
C THR A 110 -9.82 -5.26 -9.94
N VAL A 111 -10.43 -4.77 -8.87
CA VAL A 111 -11.09 -5.58 -7.85
C VAL A 111 -12.40 -4.93 -7.44
N ASN A 112 -13.42 -5.74 -7.12
CA ASN A 112 -14.57 -5.25 -6.38
C ASN A 112 -14.11 -4.90 -4.96
N PHE A 113 -14.40 -3.69 -4.51
CA PHE A 113 -13.97 -3.17 -3.22
C PHE A 113 -15.19 -2.82 -2.39
N GLY A 114 -15.72 -3.79 -1.67
CA GLY A 114 -17.05 -3.70 -1.07
C GLY A 114 -18.13 -3.57 -2.14
N ASP A 115 -18.91 -2.47 -2.09
CA ASP A 115 -19.96 -2.17 -3.04
C ASP A 115 -19.46 -1.39 -4.28
N ASP A 116 -18.17 -1.00 -4.28
CA ASP A 116 -17.53 -0.23 -5.34
C ASP A 116 -16.58 -1.06 -6.20
N VAL A 117 -15.98 -0.43 -7.20
CA VAL A 117 -14.95 -1.03 -8.05
C VAL A 117 -13.68 -0.20 -7.98
N PHE A 118 -12.62 -0.79 -7.45
CA PHE A 118 -11.29 -0.20 -7.52
C PHE A 118 -10.64 -0.53 -8.85
N ALA A 119 -10.71 0.41 -9.78
CA ALA A 119 -10.30 0.21 -11.17
C ALA A 119 -8.78 0.31 -11.35
N ASN A 120 -8.16 -0.76 -11.81
CA ASN A 120 -6.75 -0.83 -12.21
C ASN A 120 -6.63 -1.63 -13.51
N PRO A 121 -7.06 -1.05 -14.66
CA PRO A 121 -6.95 -1.73 -15.94
C PRO A 121 -5.49 -1.85 -16.40
N TRP A 122 -5.18 -2.82 -17.23
CA TRP A 122 -3.81 -3.09 -17.71
C TRP A 122 -3.09 -1.85 -18.25
N GLY A 123 -3.78 -0.98 -18.99
CA GLY A 123 -3.18 0.26 -19.51
C GLY A 123 -2.64 1.14 -18.39
N PHE A 124 -3.45 1.38 -17.35
CA PHE A 124 -3.04 2.17 -16.20
C PHE A 124 -1.90 1.52 -15.40
N ILE A 125 -1.98 0.21 -15.14
CA ILE A 125 -0.91 -0.54 -14.44
C ILE A 125 0.42 -0.38 -15.18
N LYS A 126 0.40 -0.57 -16.50
CA LYS A 126 1.59 -0.41 -17.35
C LYS A 126 2.16 1.00 -17.29
N ASP A 127 1.30 2.02 -17.43
CA ASP A 127 1.73 3.41 -17.45
C ASP A 127 2.31 3.82 -16.09
N LEU A 128 1.67 3.43 -14.98
CA LEU A 128 2.17 3.64 -13.62
C LEU A 128 3.52 2.93 -13.41
N TYR A 129 3.65 1.67 -13.83
CA TYR A 129 4.90 0.92 -13.69
C TYR A 129 6.06 1.56 -14.46
N GLN A 130 5.83 2.01 -15.69
CA GLN A 130 6.84 2.70 -16.48
C GLN A 130 7.25 4.02 -15.80
N LEU A 131 6.27 4.77 -15.30
CA LEU A 131 6.52 6.03 -14.59
C LEU A 131 7.32 5.82 -13.30
N THR A 132 7.07 4.75 -12.53
CA THR A 132 7.90 4.43 -11.35
C THR A 132 9.36 4.22 -11.73
N ARG A 133 9.63 3.53 -12.84
CA ARG A 133 11.01 3.29 -13.33
C ARG A 133 11.68 4.58 -13.80
N GLU A 134 10.95 5.43 -14.52
CA GLU A 134 11.45 6.73 -14.98
C GLU A 134 11.80 7.69 -13.84
N ARG A 135 11.00 7.66 -12.77
CA ARG A 135 11.18 8.51 -11.59
C ARG A 135 12.08 7.91 -10.52
N GLY A 136 12.47 6.65 -10.65
CA GLY A 136 13.26 5.94 -9.63
C GLY A 136 12.50 5.66 -8.34
N VAL A 137 11.15 5.65 -8.37
CA VAL A 137 10.28 5.33 -7.23
C VAL A 137 10.11 3.82 -7.14
N VAL A 138 10.27 3.24 -5.95
CA VAL A 138 10.14 1.79 -5.75
C VAL A 138 8.67 1.40 -5.61
N PRO A 139 8.10 0.57 -6.51
CA PRO A 139 6.72 0.11 -6.34
C PRO A 139 6.64 -1.06 -5.37
N GLU A 140 5.66 -1.04 -4.46
CA GLU A 140 5.13 -2.21 -3.77
C GLU A 140 3.91 -2.71 -4.53
N PHE A 141 3.92 -3.98 -4.93
CA PHE A 141 2.85 -4.56 -5.73
C PHE A 141 1.73 -5.07 -4.82
N GLU A 142 0.60 -4.37 -4.79
CA GLU A 142 -0.58 -4.79 -4.06
C GLU A 142 -1.37 -5.83 -4.85
N LEU A 143 -1.60 -6.98 -4.22
CA LEU A 143 -2.18 -8.17 -4.82
C LEU A 143 -3.43 -8.58 -4.04
N PHE A 144 -4.60 -8.24 -4.57
CA PHE A 144 -5.91 -8.51 -3.96
C PHE A 144 -6.50 -9.85 -4.41
N ASP A 145 -5.90 -10.50 -5.41
CA ASP A 145 -6.38 -11.74 -6.01
C ASP A 145 -5.24 -12.50 -6.68
N LEU A 146 -5.39 -13.81 -6.90
CA LEU A 146 -4.41 -14.62 -7.62
C LEU A 146 -4.22 -14.16 -9.07
N GLY A 147 -5.25 -13.60 -9.70
CA GLY A 147 -5.17 -13.00 -11.03
C GLY A 147 -4.25 -11.77 -11.06
N HIS A 148 -4.12 -11.03 -9.95
CA HIS A 148 -3.19 -9.92 -9.83
C HIS A 148 -1.74 -10.41 -9.83
N ILE A 149 -1.46 -11.58 -9.24
CA ILE A 149 -0.12 -12.21 -9.31
C ILE A 149 0.23 -12.56 -10.76
N ALA A 150 -0.72 -13.10 -11.51
CA ALA A 150 -0.51 -13.37 -12.94
C ALA A 150 -0.25 -12.08 -13.74
N THR A 151 -0.92 -10.98 -13.40
CA THR A 151 -0.68 -9.66 -13.98
C THR A 151 0.73 -9.15 -13.63
N LEU A 152 1.18 -9.31 -12.39
CA LEU A 152 2.56 -8.98 -11.99
C LEU A 152 3.59 -9.78 -12.79
N HIS A 153 3.41 -11.09 -12.94
CA HIS A 153 4.29 -11.91 -13.77
C HIS A 153 4.32 -11.42 -15.24
N ARG A 154 3.19 -11.01 -15.78
CA ARG A 154 3.11 -10.41 -17.10
C ARG A 154 3.90 -9.11 -17.17
N LEU A 155 3.73 -8.23 -16.20
CA LEU A 155 4.39 -6.92 -16.11
C LEU A 155 5.93 -7.10 -16.09
N LEU A 156 6.43 -7.96 -15.21
CA LEU A 156 7.86 -8.26 -15.10
C LEU A 156 8.44 -8.89 -16.36
N ARG A 157 7.68 -9.76 -17.02
CA ARG A 157 8.11 -10.39 -18.28
C ARG A 157 8.16 -9.40 -19.44
N GLU A 158 7.21 -8.45 -19.52
CA GLU A 158 7.14 -7.48 -20.61
C GLU A 158 8.10 -6.31 -20.43
N PHE A 159 8.31 -5.85 -19.18
CA PHE A 159 9.06 -4.62 -18.90
C PHE A 159 10.31 -4.80 -18.04
N GLY A 160 10.60 -6.02 -17.58
CA GLY A 160 11.73 -6.29 -16.70
C GLY A 160 11.51 -5.88 -15.24
N PRO A 161 12.55 -5.85 -14.39
CA PRO A 161 12.44 -5.57 -12.98
C PRO A 161 12.04 -4.12 -12.67
N PRO A 162 11.45 -3.86 -11.49
CA PRO A 162 11.09 -2.50 -11.06
C PRO A 162 12.32 -1.63 -10.76
N ALA A 163 12.08 -0.34 -10.48
CA ALA A 163 13.08 0.52 -9.90
C ALA A 163 13.64 -0.13 -8.60
N GLY A 164 14.94 -0.05 -8.40
CA GLY A 164 15.63 -0.76 -7.31
C GLY A 164 15.93 -2.24 -7.59
N GLY A 165 15.38 -2.83 -8.65
CA GLY A 165 15.72 -4.20 -9.10
C GLY A 165 15.11 -5.33 -8.27
N HIS A 166 14.42 -5.04 -7.14
CA HIS A 166 13.82 -6.02 -6.24
C HIS A 166 12.30 -5.96 -6.27
N VAL A 167 11.65 -7.11 -6.32
CA VAL A 167 10.19 -7.22 -6.28
C VAL A 167 9.74 -7.38 -4.82
N HIS A 168 8.92 -6.46 -4.35
CA HIS A 168 8.23 -6.56 -3.07
C HIS A 168 6.72 -6.53 -3.30
N CYS A 169 6.00 -7.47 -2.71
CA CYS A 169 4.55 -7.64 -2.86
C CYS A 169 3.85 -7.43 -1.52
N ASP A 170 2.65 -6.85 -1.54
CA ASP A 170 1.73 -6.91 -0.41
C ASP A 170 0.51 -7.76 -0.78
N LEU A 171 0.29 -8.85 -0.05
CA LEU A 171 -0.87 -9.72 -0.20
C LEU A 171 -2.02 -9.15 0.61
N VAL A 172 -2.90 -8.38 -0.05
CA VAL A 172 -4.03 -7.73 0.60
C VAL A 172 -5.23 -8.69 0.64
N MET A 173 -5.57 -9.16 1.82
CA MET A 173 -6.51 -10.27 2.03
C MET A 173 -7.71 -9.85 2.87
N GLY A 174 -8.88 -10.41 2.55
CA GLY A 174 -10.10 -10.21 3.33
C GLY A 174 -10.94 -9.00 2.93
N VAL A 175 -10.54 -8.28 1.89
CA VAL A 175 -11.38 -7.24 1.28
C VAL A 175 -12.59 -7.92 0.61
N PRO A 176 -13.84 -7.46 0.85
CA PRO A 176 -14.99 -7.97 0.12
C PRO A 176 -14.83 -7.76 -1.39
N GLY A 177 -14.79 -8.87 -2.13
CA GLY A 177 -14.53 -8.87 -3.58
C GLY A 177 -13.11 -9.25 -3.99
N GLY A 178 -12.17 -9.32 -3.04
CA GLY A 178 -10.82 -9.86 -3.21
C GLY A 178 -10.65 -11.27 -2.66
N MET A 179 -9.40 -11.71 -2.55
CA MET A 179 -9.09 -13.04 -2.00
C MET A 179 -9.42 -13.14 -0.50
N PRO A 180 -9.89 -14.32 -0.04
CA PRO A 180 -10.18 -14.55 1.38
C PRO A 180 -8.97 -14.33 2.29
N GLY A 181 -9.22 -13.81 3.51
CA GLY A 181 -8.20 -13.63 4.55
C GLY A 181 -8.04 -14.89 5.41
N ASP A 182 -7.64 -16.00 4.80
CA ASP A 182 -7.39 -17.28 5.47
C ASP A 182 -6.03 -17.89 5.11
N LEU A 183 -5.56 -18.82 5.93
CA LEU A 183 -4.24 -19.43 5.76
C LEU A 183 -4.09 -20.25 4.46
N PRO A 184 -5.08 -21.06 4.02
CA PRO A 184 -4.97 -21.75 2.74
C PRO A 184 -4.77 -20.81 1.56
N THR A 185 -5.50 -19.69 1.53
CA THR A 185 -5.36 -18.66 0.48
C THR A 185 -4.00 -17.96 0.56
N LEU A 186 -3.53 -17.61 1.77
CA LEU A 186 -2.20 -17.05 1.97
C LEU A 186 -1.10 -17.96 1.41
N VAL A 187 -1.15 -19.25 1.74
CA VAL A 187 -0.17 -20.22 1.24
C VAL A 187 -0.20 -20.32 -0.28
N ALA A 188 -1.39 -20.38 -0.88
CA ALA A 188 -1.54 -20.43 -2.34
C ALA A 188 -0.99 -19.18 -3.02
N ALA A 189 -1.27 -18.00 -2.44
CA ALA A 189 -0.76 -16.73 -2.95
C ALA A 189 0.78 -16.66 -2.88
N VAL A 190 1.36 -17.00 -1.74
CA VAL A 190 2.83 -17.01 -1.55
C VAL A 190 3.51 -17.95 -2.54
N GLN A 191 2.95 -19.15 -2.78
CA GLN A 191 3.49 -20.10 -3.75
C GLN A 191 3.44 -19.61 -5.20
N ALA A 192 2.54 -18.67 -5.50
CA ALA A 192 2.37 -18.12 -6.84
C ALA A 192 3.22 -16.87 -7.09
N LEU A 193 3.87 -16.29 -6.06
CA LEU A 193 4.70 -15.08 -6.19
C LEU A 193 5.91 -15.32 -7.12
N PRO A 194 6.46 -14.26 -7.73
CA PRO A 194 7.71 -14.36 -8.46
C PRO A 194 8.85 -14.91 -7.58
N GLU A 195 9.73 -15.71 -8.18
CA GLU A 195 10.90 -16.24 -7.50
C GLU A 195 11.75 -15.08 -6.92
N ALA A 196 12.26 -15.26 -5.70
CA ALA A 196 13.03 -14.27 -4.95
C ALA A 196 12.29 -12.97 -4.61
N ALA A 197 10.97 -12.86 -4.83
CA ALA A 197 10.20 -11.73 -4.30
C ALA A 197 10.16 -11.78 -2.77
N THR A 198 10.32 -10.63 -2.13
CA THR A 198 9.91 -10.47 -0.73
C THR A 198 8.43 -10.08 -0.68
N TRP A 199 7.79 -10.33 0.45
CA TRP A 199 6.38 -10.06 0.56
C TRP A 199 5.97 -9.71 1.99
N SER A 200 4.98 -8.84 2.08
CA SER A 200 4.18 -8.57 3.26
C SER A 200 2.77 -9.15 3.06
N ALA A 201 2.02 -9.24 4.14
CA ALA A 201 0.60 -9.51 4.06
C ALA A 201 -0.19 -8.53 4.92
N THR A 202 -1.33 -8.13 4.39
CA THR A 202 -2.33 -7.25 4.99
C THR A 202 -3.62 -8.02 5.17
N GLY A 203 -4.12 -8.10 6.40
CA GLY A 203 -5.44 -8.64 6.69
C GLY A 203 -6.43 -7.52 6.98
N VAL A 204 -7.54 -7.45 6.24
CA VAL A 204 -8.54 -6.40 6.42
C VAL A 204 -9.58 -6.81 7.46
N GLY A 205 -9.86 -5.92 8.41
CA GLY A 205 -10.85 -6.10 9.47
C GLY A 205 -10.58 -7.35 10.32
N ARG A 206 -11.56 -8.23 10.46
CA ARG A 206 -11.45 -9.45 11.28
C ARG A 206 -10.37 -10.44 10.85
N THR A 207 -9.85 -10.30 9.63
CA THR A 207 -8.81 -11.19 9.10
C THR A 207 -7.40 -10.74 9.44
N THR A 208 -7.23 -9.56 10.06
CA THR A 208 -5.94 -8.96 10.39
C THR A 208 -5.04 -9.93 11.16
N LEU A 209 -5.45 -10.34 12.35
CA LEU A 209 -4.60 -11.20 13.18
C LEU A 209 -4.29 -12.57 12.55
N PRO A 210 -5.28 -13.32 12.00
CA PRO A 210 -4.99 -14.57 11.31
C PRO A 210 -3.97 -14.42 10.17
N VAL A 211 -4.12 -13.40 9.34
CA VAL A 211 -3.22 -13.15 8.20
C VAL A 211 -1.82 -12.75 8.69
N LEU A 212 -1.71 -11.82 9.63
CA LEU A 212 -0.41 -11.37 10.15
C LEU A 212 0.37 -12.50 10.84
N PHE A 213 -0.28 -13.32 11.68
CA PHE A 213 0.37 -14.48 12.28
C PHE A 213 0.77 -15.53 11.23
N GLY A 214 -0.06 -15.74 10.22
CA GLY A 214 0.27 -16.61 9.09
C GLY A 214 1.48 -16.11 8.31
N ALA A 215 1.54 -14.81 8.03
CA ALA A 215 2.67 -14.18 7.35
C ALA A 215 3.97 -14.34 8.13
N LEU A 216 3.97 -14.05 9.43
CA LEU A 216 5.14 -14.23 10.30
C LEU A 216 5.61 -15.68 10.32
N ALA A 217 4.68 -16.64 10.45
CA ALA A 217 5.01 -18.07 10.49
C ALA A 217 5.60 -18.55 9.15
N ALA A 218 5.22 -17.94 8.04
CA ALA A 218 5.70 -18.28 6.69
C ALA A 218 6.94 -17.46 6.27
N GLY A 219 7.48 -16.58 7.14
CA GLY A 219 8.67 -15.78 6.86
C GLY A 219 8.41 -14.50 6.05
N GLY A 220 7.15 -14.06 5.98
CA GLY A 220 6.75 -12.81 5.36
C GLY A 220 6.94 -11.60 6.29
N HIS A 221 6.68 -10.42 5.72
CA HIS A 221 6.63 -9.14 6.41
C HIS A 221 5.17 -8.74 6.69
N LEU A 222 4.95 -7.60 7.33
CA LEU A 222 3.64 -7.20 7.82
C LEU A 222 3.26 -5.78 7.34
N ARG A 223 1.99 -5.61 6.97
CA ARG A 223 1.34 -4.31 6.93
C ARG A 223 0.15 -4.29 7.88
N VAL A 224 0.02 -3.20 8.65
CA VAL A 224 -1.08 -2.99 9.60
C VAL A 224 -1.32 -1.49 9.83
N GLY A 225 -2.55 -1.12 10.10
CA GLY A 225 -2.92 0.24 10.45
C GLY A 225 -4.43 0.47 10.43
N MET A 226 -4.82 1.72 10.74
CA MET A 226 -6.24 2.10 10.76
C MET A 226 -6.91 2.11 9.38
N GLU A 227 -6.11 2.05 8.31
CA GLU A 227 -6.59 1.79 6.96
C GLU A 227 -7.17 0.38 6.82
N ASP A 228 -6.51 -0.60 7.45
CA ASP A 228 -6.79 -2.01 7.24
C ASP A 228 -7.70 -2.58 8.34
N THR A 229 -7.59 -2.06 9.57
CA THR A 229 -8.35 -2.55 10.72
C THR A 229 -8.56 -1.47 11.78
N LEU A 230 -9.73 -1.52 12.41
CA LEU A 230 -10.10 -0.66 13.54
C LEU A 230 -10.28 -1.45 14.85
N THR A 231 -9.85 -2.72 14.86
CA THR A 231 -9.99 -3.64 16.02
C THR A 231 -8.62 -4.07 16.53
#